data_e30e968053c7a49a435808119b26ed66
#
_entry.id   e30e968053c7a49a435808119b26ed66
#
_cell.length_a   1.000
_cell.length_b   1.000
_cell.length_c   1.000
_cell.angle_alpha   90.00
_cell.angle_beta   90.00
_cell.angle_gamma   90.00
#
_symmetry.space_group_name_H-M   'P 1'
#
loop_
_entity.id
_entity.type
_entity.pdbx_description
1 polymer ?
#
loop_
_entity_poly.entity_id
_entity_poly.type
_entity_poly.pdbx_seq_one_letter_code
_entity_poly.pdbx_strand_id
1 'polypeptide(L)'
;KGARSQLVAFVQVAIVFSVAFIVTYCAVPLSRRIAVALGAIDQPGYRRVNRGPVPRCGGIALYLGLCAAFLAAYIGLVFFDWQLNDLYTLSGINYIGLFLGISAMFAVGLVDDVTQLPPKLKFLGQVVSACIVAASGVSIGMVHTMSAQTGGYVSLGWLDFPLTVAYLVVFVNITNLIDGLDGLAAGIVAIACSSLLFLVWQRGSVTMA
;
A
#
# COMPACT_ATOMS: atom_id res chain seq x y z
N LYS A 1 17.30 27.49 -7.43
CA LYS A 1 16.17 26.76 -8.07
C LYS A 1 15.79 25.51 -7.27
N GLY A 2 16.75 24.71 -6.76
CA GLY A 2 16.47 23.46 -6.04
C GLY A 2 15.63 23.60 -4.77
N ALA A 3 15.86 24.60 -3.93
CA ALA A 3 15.11 24.76 -2.68
C ALA A 3 13.61 25.07 -2.91
N ARG A 4 13.28 25.82 -3.96
CA ARG A 4 11.88 26.13 -4.30
C ARG A 4 11.15 24.91 -4.83
N SER A 5 11.77 24.08 -5.65
CA SER A 5 11.17 22.84 -6.16
C SER A 5 10.96 21.81 -5.03
N GLN A 6 11.90 21.70 -4.10
CA GLN A 6 11.73 20.83 -2.92
C GLN A 6 10.57 21.28 -2.02
N LEU A 7 10.42 22.60 -1.81
CA LEU A 7 9.30 23.14 -1.03
C LEU A 7 7.94 22.83 -1.69
N VAL A 8 7.87 22.97 -3.02
CA VAL A 8 6.64 22.67 -3.78
C VAL A 8 6.32 21.17 -3.66
N ALA A 9 7.29 20.28 -3.85
CA ALA A 9 7.09 18.85 -3.71
C ALA A 9 6.64 18.48 -2.28
N PHE A 10 7.23 19.10 -1.26
CA PHE A 10 6.81 18.90 0.14
C PHE A 10 5.35 19.31 0.37
N VAL A 11 4.92 20.44 -0.15
CA VAL A 11 3.54 20.91 -0.04
C VAL A 11 2.57 19.94 -0.72
N GLN A 12 2.91 19.44 -1.91
CA GLN A 12 2.09 18.47 -2.65
C GLN A 12 1.92 17.16 -1.87
N VAL A 13 3.01 16.60 -1.34
CA VAL A 13 2.98 15.39 -0.50
C VAL A 13 2.16 15.64 0.77
N ALA A 14 2.35 16.79 1.42
CA ALA A 14 1.61 17.14 2.64
C ALA A 14 0.10 17.27 2.38
N ILE A 15 -0.31 17.81 1.23
CA ILE A 15 -1.73 17.90 0.83
C ILE A 15 -2.30 16.49 0.65
N VAL A 16 -1.65 15.64 -0.15
CA VAL A 16 -2.12 14.26 -0.41
C VAL A 16 -2.21 13.47 0.89
N PHE A 17 -1.20 13.58 1.75
CA PHE A 17 -1.19 12.94 3.07
C PHE A 17 -2.35 13.44 3.94
N SER A 18 -2.58 14.74 4.00
CA SER A 18 -3.63 15.33 4.82
C SER A 18 -5.02 14.90 4.34
N VAL A 19 -5.24 14.85 3.02
CA VAL A 19 -6.49 14.37 2.43
C VAL A 19 -6.71 12.89 2.79
N ALA A 20 -5.70 12.06 2.59
CA ALA A 20 -5.77 10.64 2.95
C ALA A 20 -6.09 10.44 4.42
N PHE A 21 -5.39 11.16 5.30
CA PHE A 21 -5.58 11.09 6.75
C PHE A 21 -7.00 11.50 7.17
N ILE A 22 -7.47 12.66 6.69
CA ILE A 22 -8.79 13.18 7.04
C ILE A 22 -9.89 12.23 6.57
N VAL A 23 -9.81 11.76 5.32
CA VAL A 23 -10.82 10.85 4.76
C VAL A 23 -10.81 9.52 5.51
N THR A 24 -9.64 8.95 5.78
CA THR A 24 -9.53 7.71 6.58
C THR A 24 -10.17 7.91 7.96
N TYR A 25 -9.80 8.98 8.66
CA TYR A 25 -10.33 9.26 10.00
C TYR A 25 -11.86 9.41 9.99
N CYS A 26 -12.41 10.18 9.05
CA CYS A 26 -13.85 10.36 8.89
C CYS A 26 -14.58 9.08 8.44
N ALA A 27 -13.90 8.17 7.75
CA ALA A 27 -14.47 6.91 7.29
C ALA A 27 -14.50 5.81 8.37
N VAL A 28 -13.75 5.93 9.47
CA VAL A 28 -13.75 4.93 10.56
C VAL A 28 -15.15 4.63 11.10
N PRO A 29 -15.99 5.61 11.46
CA PRO A 29 -17.34 5.31 11.96
C PRO A 29 -18.23 4.64 10.88
N LEU A 30 -18.04 4.97 9.61
CA LEU A 30 -18.72 4.30 8.49
C LEU A 30 -18.28 2.83 8.38
N SER A 31 -16.98 2.55 8.41
CA SER A 31 -16.42 1.21 8.41
C SER A 31 -16.98 0.35 9.54
N ARG A 32 -17.06 0.91 10.76
CA ARG A 32 -17.68 0.22 11.91
C ARG A 32 -19.16 -0.12 11.67
N ARG A 33 -19.96 0.82 11.12
CA ARG A 33 -21.36 0.56 10.79
C ARG A 33 -21.52 -0.54 9.76
N ILE A 34 -20.68 -0.54 8.72
CA ILE A 34 -20.67 -1.58 7.68
C ILE A 34 -20.32 -2.93 8.28
N ALA A 35 -19.28 -3.00 9.12
CA ALA A 35 -18.87 -4.24 9.79
C ALA A 35 -19.99 -4.85 10.64
N VAL A 36 -20.71 -4.01 11.41
CA VAL A 36 -21.87 -4.44 12.21
C VAL A 36 -23.01 -4.92 11.32
N ALA A 37 -23.32 -4.18 10.25
CA ALA A 37 -24.40 -4.54 9.31
C ALA A 37 -24.12 -5.86 8.57
N LEU A 38 -22.85 -6.15 8.26
CA LEU A 38 -22.41 -7.39 7.61
C LEU A 38 -22.16 -8.54 8.59
N GLY A 39 -22.28 -8.30 9.91
CA GLY A 39 -21.98 -9.31 10.93
C GLY A 39 -20.49 -9.65 11.04
N ALA A 40 -19.60 -8.84 10.45
CA ALA A 40 -18.16 -9.01 10.49
C ALA A 40 -17.58 -8.55 11.84
N ILE A 41 -17.92 -9.29 12.90
CA ILE A 41 -17.55 -8.98 14.29
C ILE A 41 -16.67 -10.10 14.83
N ASP A 42 -15.52 -9.74 15.35
CA ASP A 42 -14.63 -10.66 16.05
C ASP A 42 -15.10 -10.88 17.48
N GLN A 43 -15.50 -12.10 17.81
CA GLN A 43 -15.92 -12.45 19.17
C GLN A 43 -14.71 -12.76 20.06
N PRO A 44 -14.76 -12.37 21.35
CA PRO A 44 -13.71 -12.74 22.29
C PRO A 44 -13.58 -14.26 22.40
N GLY A 45 -12.35 -14.75 22.51
CA GLY A 45 -12.06 -16.18 22.58
C GLY A 45 -10.78 -16.45 23.36
N TYR A 46 -10.58 -17.71 23.79
CA TYR A 46 -9.45 -18.13 24.64
C TYR A 46 -8.05 -17.78 24.05
N ARG A 47 -7.94 -17.68 22.72
CA ARG A 47 -6.69 -17.34 22.02
C ARG A 47 -6.64 -15.89 21.55
N ARG A 48 -7.61 -15.04 21.93
CA ARG A 48 -7.73 -13.66 21.46
C ARG A 48 -7.50 -12.69 22.60
N VAL A 49 -6.77 -11.63 22.31
CA VAL A 49 -6.46 -10.57 23.29
C VAL A 49 -7.66 -9.68 23.56
N ASN A 50 -8.62 -9.64 22.65
CA ASN A 50 -9.80 -8.79 22.74
C ASN A 50 -10.72 -9.21 23.87
N ARG A 51 -11.03 -8.28 24.79
CA ARG A 51 -11.96 -8.47 25.91
C ARG A 51 -13.43 -8.29 25.54
N GLY A 52 -13.73 -7.79 24.36
CA GLY A 52 -15.08 -7.52 23.83
C GLY A 52 -15.19 -7.78 22.35
N PRO A 53 -16.40 -7.72 21.77
CA PRO A 53 -16.61 -7.84 20.33
C PRO A 53 -16.00 -6.66 19.60
N VAL A 54 -15.13 -6.92 18.61
CA VAL A 54 -14.44 -5.90 17.80
C VAL A 54 -14.92 -5.99 16.36
N PRO A 55 -15.44 -4.90 15.77
CA PRO A 55 -15.79 -4.87 14.36
C PRO A 55 -14.54 -5.05 13.49
N ARG A 56 -14.60 -5.97 12.52
CA ARG A 56 -13.59 -6.14 11.46
C ARG A 56 -13.78 -5.07 10.38
N CYS A 57 -13.30 -5.26 9.17
CA CYS A 57 -13.49 -4.34 8.03
C CYS A 57 -12.86 -2.92 8.22
N GLY A 58 -11.87 -2.77 9.11
CA GLY A 58 -11.11 -1.51 9.24
C GLY A 58 -10.44 -1.08 7.94
N GLY A 59 -10.12 -2.03 7.08
CA GLY A 59 -9.57 -1.82 5.75
C GLY A 59 -10.43 -0.94 4.84
N ILE A 60 -11.75 -0.86 5.05
CA ILE A 60 -12.63 0.04 4.27
C ILE A 60 -12.22 1.50 4.46
N ALA A 61 -11.96 1.93 5.70
CA ALA A 61 -11.56 3.30 5.97
C ALA A 61 -10.20 3.63 5.34
N LEU A 62 -9.24 2.71 5.43
CA LEU A 62 -7.92 2.85 4.80
C LEU A 62 -8.02 2.90 3.27
N TYR A 63 -8.84 2.04 2.67
CA TYR A 63 -9.04 2.02 1.22
C TYR A 63 -9.70 3.29 0.70
N LEU A 64 -10.69 3.84 1.40
CA LEU A 64 -11.29 5.13 1.06
C LEU A 64 -10.28 6.28 1.16
N GLY A 65 -9.42 6.27 2.17
CA GLY A 65 -8.32 7.22 2.28
C GLY A 65 -7.32 7.11 1.12
N LEU A 66 -6.98 5.90 0.72
CA LEU A 66 -6.14 5.64 -0.45
C LEU A 66 -6.77 6.16 -1.74
N CYS A 67 -8.06 5.86 -1.98
CA CYS A 67 -8.79 6.38 -3.13
C CYS A 67 -8.80 7.91 -3.16
N ALA A 68 -9.01 8.55 -2.00
CA ALA A 68 -8.97 10.00 -1.88
C ALA A 68 -7.57 10.57 -2.16
N ALA A 69 -6.50 9.88 -1.74
CA ALA A 69 -5.13 10.26 -2.06
C ALA A 69 -4.85 10.22 -3.57
N PHE A 70 -5.25 9.13 -4.24
CA PHE A 70 -5.13 9.01 -5.69
C PHE A 70 -5.92 10.09 -6.42
N LEU A 71 -7.14 10.36 -5.98
CA LEU A 71 -7.99 11.41 -6.56
C LEU A 71 -7.38 12.80 -6.34
N ALA A 72 -6.86 13.10 -5.14
CA ALA A 72 -6.19 14.37 -4.86
C ALA A 72 -4.94 14.58 -5.71
N ALA A 73 -4.13 13.52 -5.88
CA ALA A 73 -2.96 13.56 -6.75
C ALA A 73 -3.37 13.79 -8.22
N TYR A 74 -4.41 13.10 -8.70
CA TYR A 74 -4.94 13.28 -10.05
C TYR A 74 -5.49 14.70 -10.29
N ILE A 75 -6.25 15.25 -9.35
CA ILE A 75 -6.75 16.63 -9.41
C ILE A 75 -5.57 17.61 -9.43
N GLY A 76 -4.55 17.37 -8.59
CA GLY A 76 -3.34 18.16 -8.57
C GLY A 76 -2.61 18.20 -9.91
N LEU A 77 -2.50 17.05 -10.59
CA LEU A 77 -1.91 16.93 -11.92
C LEU A 77 -2.72 17.67 -12.99
N VAL A 78 -4.03 17.49 -13.01
CA VAL A 78 -4.88 18.00 -14.13
C VAL A 78 -5.18 19.49 -13.98
N PHE A 79 -5.44 19.97 -12.76
CA PHE A 79 -5.95 21.33 -12.53
C PHE A 79 -4.92 22.31 -11.94
N PHE A 80 -3.84 21.79 -11.33
CA PHE A 80 -2.86 22.62 -10.62
C PHE A 80 -1.45 22.50 -11.19
N ASP A 81 -1.29 21.86 -12.35
CA ASP A 81 0.02 21.63 -13.00
C ASP A 81 1.09 21.10 -12.03
N TRP A 82 0.67 20.21 -11.14
CA TRP A 82 1.63 19.56 -10.25
C TRP A 82 2.66 18.82 -11.09
N GLN A 83 3.90 19.25 -10.98
CA GLN A 83 5.01 18.60 -11.67
C GLN A 83 5.40 17.34 -10.89
N LEU A 84 4.60 16.31 -11.03
CA LEU A 84 4.96 14.94 -10.62
C LEU A 84 5.84 14.32 -11.73
N ASN A 85 6.73 15.12 -12.33
CA ASN A 85 7.62 14.69 -13.43
C ASN A 85 8.43 13.45 -13.03
N ASP A 86 8.72 13.29 -11.76
CA ASP A 86 9.42 12.13 -11.22
C ASP A 86 8.54 10.88 -11.13
N LEU A 87 7.21 11.01 -11.13
CA LEU A 87 6.30 9.86 -11.28
C LEU A 87 6.27 9.33 -12.72
N TYR A 88 6.55 10.19 -13.71
CA TYR A 88 6.69 9.74 -15.10
C TYR A 88 8.04 9.05 -15.36
N THR A 89 9.04 9.25 -14.53
CA THR A 89 10.34 8.55 -14.63
C THR A 89 10.30 7.13 -14.06
N LEU A 90 9.23 6.75 -13.34
CA LEU A 90 8.82 5.36 -13.20
C LEU A 90 8.24 4.89 -14.55
N SER A 91 8.99 5.13 -15.62
CA SER A 91 8.67 4.80 -16.99
C SER A 91 8.40 3.29 -17.08
N GLY A 92 7.14 2.92 -17.23
CA GLY A 92 6.72 1.53 -17.32
C GLY A 92 5.61 1.13 -16.35
N ILE A 93 5.28 1.93 -15.31
CA ILE A 93 4.18 1.58 -14.40
C ILE A 93 2.84 2.04 -14.98
N ASN A 94 1.95 1.08 -15.16
CA ASN A 94 0.54 1.34 -15.46
C ASN A 94 -0.23 1.59 -14.15
N TYR A 95 -0.50 2.86 -13.84
CA TYR A 95 -1.19 3.26 -12.60
C TYR A 95 -2.62 2.69 -12.50
N ILE A 96 -3.30 2.48 -13.62
CA ILE A 96 -4.62 1.85 -13.63
C ILE A 96 -4.48 0.39 -13.21
N GLY A 97 -3.52 -0.34 -13.78
CA GLY A 97 -3.22 -1.72 -13.39
C GLY A 97 -2.82 -1.85 -11.92
N LEU A 98 -1.98 -0.93 -11.45
CA LEU A 98 -1.59 -0.86 -10.03
C LEU A 98 -2.82 -0.65 -9.12
N PHE A 99 -3.67 0.32 -9.43
CA PHE A 99 -4.89 0.60 -8.67
C PHE A 99 -5.84 -0.60 -8.67
N LEU A 100 -6.01 -1.27 -9.83
CA LEU A 100 -6.82 -2.49 -9.94
C LEU A 100 -6.25 -3.63 -9.08
N GLY A 101 -4.94 -3.84 -9.07
CA GLY A 101 -4.31 -4.87 -8.24
C GLY A 101 -4.48 -4.60 -6.75
N ILE A 102 -4.31 -3.35 -6.31
CA ILE A 102 -4.57 -2.93 -4.93
C ILE A 102 -6.05 -3.12 -4.56
N SER A 103 -6.97 -2.75 -5.47
CA SER A 103 -8.40 -2.91 -5.26
C SER A 103 -8.80 -4.38 -5.17
N ALA A 104 -8.20 -5.24 -5.98
CA ALA A 104 -8.41 -6.69 -5.92
C ALA A 104 -7.91 -7.25 -4.56
N MET A 105 -6.74 -6.82 -4.09
CA MET A 105 -6.22 -7.22 -2.78
C MET A 105 -7.14 -6.77 -1.64
N PHE A 106 -7.64 -5.53 -1.70
CA PHE A 106 -8.63 -5.02 -0.76
C PHE A 106 -9.92 -5.85 -0.77
N ALA A 107 -10.43 -6.19 -1.96
CA ALA A 107 -11.63 -7.01 -2.11
C ALA A 107 -11.46 -8.40 -1.48
N VAL A 108 -10.30 -9.05 -1.68
CA VAL A 108 -9.98 -10.33 -1.03
C VAL A 108 -9.99 -10.19 0.49
N GLY A 109 -9.37 -9.13 1.04
CA GLY A 109 -9.37 -8.87 2.47
C GLY A 109 -10.78 -8.60 3.03
N LEU A 110 -11.58 -7.82 2.32
CA LEU A 110 -12.96 -7.52 2.72
C LEU A 110 -13.85 -8.77 2.73
N VAL A 111 -13.74 -9.59 1.70
CA VAL A 111 -14.47 -10.88 1.64
C VAL A 111 -14.01 -11.80 2.76
N ASP A 112 -12.70 -11.85 3.06
CA ASP A 112 -12.17 -12.64 4.17
C ASP A 112 -12.72 -12.17 5.54
N ASP A 113 -12.81 -10.86 5.75
CA ASP A 113 -13.37 -10.29 6.99
C ASP A 113 -14.83 -10.68 7.22
N VAL A 114 -15.62 -10.80 6.13
CA VAL A 114 -17.06 -11.12 6.20
C VAL A 114 -17.29 -12.63 6.24
N THR A 115 -16.60 -13.40 5.38
CA THR A 115 -16.92 -14.83 5.13
C THR A 115 -15.92 -15.80 5.77
N GLN A 116 -14.81 -15.31 6.29
CA GLN A 116 -13.71 -16.13 6.82
C GLN A 116 -13.27 -17.19 5.79
N LEU A 117 -12.66 -16.69 4.70
CA LEU A 117 -12.24 -17.53 3.58
C LEU A 117 -11.34 -18.69 4.00
N PRO A 118 -11.47 -19.86 3.39
CA PRO A 118 -10.51 -20.93 3.59
C PRO A 118 -9.10 -20.46 3.14
N PRO A 119 -8.02 -20.86 3.85
CA PRO A 119 -6.67 -20.36 3.62
C PRO A 119 -6.20 -20.46 2.16
N LYS A 120 -6.60 -21.55 1.47
CA LYS A 120 -6.24 -21.76 0.05
C LYS A 120 -6.86 -20.70 -0.86
N LEU A 121 -8.12 -20.34 -0.62
CA LEU A 121 -8.84 -19.36 -1.45
C LEU A 121 -8.32 -17.95 -1.21
N LYS A 122 -8.06 -17.60 0.06
CA LYS A 122 -7.41 -16.36 0.46
C LYS A 122 -6.05 -16.21 -0.22
N PHE A 123 -5.21 -17.25 -0.13
CA PHE A 123 -3.89 -17.25 -0.75
C PHE A 123 -3.96 -17.10 -2.27
N LEU A 124 -4.87 -17.80 -2.95
CA LEU A 124 -5.08 -17.68 -4.39
C LEU A 124 -5.47 -16.24 -4.77
N GLY A 125 -6.40 -15.63 -4.05
CA GLY A 125 -6.80 -14.23 -4.26
C GLY A 125 -5.64 -13.26 -4.09
N GLN A 126 -4.78 -13.47 -3.09
CA GLN A 126 -3.57 -12.67 -2.88
C GLN A 126 -2.58 -12.81 -4.04
N VAL A 127 -2.36 -14.05 -4.53
CA VAL A 127 -1.47 -14.30 -5.67
C VAL A 127 -2.01 -13.62 -6.93
N VAL A 128 -3.29 -13.75 -7.23
CA VAL A 128 -3.92 -13.09 -8.39
C VAL A 128 -3.76 -11.57 -8.30
N SER A 129 -4.05 -10.98 -7.14
CA SER A 129 -3.89 -9.54 -6.93
C SER A 129 -2.44 -9.09 -7.09
N ALA A 130 -1.48 -9.86 -6.54
CA ALA A 130 -0.05 -9.58 -6.67
C ALA A 130 0.43 -9.71 -8.12
N CYS A 131 -0.10 -10.67 -8.91
CA CYS A 131 0.17 -10.78 -10.34
C CYS A 131 -0.30 -9.54 -11.11
N ILE A 132 -1.48 -9.00 -10.80
CA ILE A 132 -1.99 -7.78 -11.43
C ILE A 132 -1.06 -6.59 -11.10
N VAL A 133 -0.61 -6.46 -9.85
CA VAL A 133 0.34 -5.42 -9.44
C VAL A 133 1.69 -5.58 -10.16
N ALA A 134 2.25 -6.79 -10.21
CA ALA A 134 3.51 -7.04 -10.90
C ALA A 134 3.39 -6.79 -12.42
N ALA A 135 2.27 -7.19 -13.04
CA ALA A 135 1.98 -6.94 -14.45
C ALA A 135 1.78 -5.45 -14.77
N SER A 136 1.46 -4.62 -13.79
CA SER A 136 1.39 -3.15 -13.96
C SER A 136 2.75 -2.47 -14.08
N GLY A 137 3.85 -3.22 -14.01
CA GLY A 137 5.23 -2.71 -14.11
C GLY A 137 5.93 -2.52 -12.75
N VAL A 138 5.27 -2.88 -11.65
CA VAL A 138 5.92 -2.92 -10.33
C VAL A 138 6.83 -4.13 -10.27
N SER A 139 8.13 -3.91 -10.12
CA SER A 139 9.11 -4.99 -10.09
C SER A 139 10.26 -4.72 -9.12
N ILE A 140 10.89 -5.78 -8.61
CA ILE A 140 12.11 -5.70 -7.81
C ILE A 140 13.28 -5.29 -8.73
N GLY A 141 13.31 -5.80 -9.95
CA GLY A 141 14.24 -5.46 -11.03
C GLY A 141 15.66 -5.94 -10.80
N MET A 142 16.31 -5.46 -9.76
CA MET A 142 17.73 -5.73 -9.49
C MET A 142 17.96 -6.02 -8.00
N VAL A 143 18.91 -6.90 -7.73
CA VAL A 143 19.36 -7.20 -6.36
C VAL A 143 20.83 -6.82 -6.23
N HIS A 144 21.17 -6.16 -5.12
CA HIS A 144 22.56 -5.85 -4.80
C HIS A 144 23.30 -7.11 -4.33
N THR A 145 24.40 -7.43 -5.00
CA THR A 145 25.28 -8.54 -4.60
C THR A 145 26.62 -8.01 -4.16
N MET A 146 27.29 -8.75 -3.29
CA MET A 146 28.67 -8.39 -2.83
C MET A 146 29.73 -8.72 -3.90
N SER A 147 29.36 -9.08 -5.14
CA SER A 147 30.31 -9.40 -6.19
C SER A 147 30.89 -8.14 -6.82
N ALA A 148 32.20 -7.96 -6.70
CA ALA A 148 32.92 -6.86 -7.32
C ALA A 148 32.92 -6.89 -8.86
N GLN A 149 32.57 -8.02 -9.48
CA GLN A 149 32.62 -8.20 -10.94
C GLN A 149 31.42 -7.57 -11.67
N THR A 150 30.27 -7.40 -10.99
CA THR A 150 29.03 -6.89 -11.58
C THR A 150 28.67 -5.47 -11.13
N GLY A 151 29.61 -4.75 -10.52
CA GLY A 151 29.30 -3.42 -9.95
C GLY A 151 28.32 -3.48 -8.78
N GLY A 152 28.09 -4.67 -8.22
CA GLY A 152 27.20 -4.87 -7.08
C GLY A 152 25.71 -5.04 -7.40
N TYR A 153 25.29 -4.96 -8.66
CA TYR A 153 23.89 -5.15 -9.07
C TYR A 153 23.74 -6.28 -10.09
N VAL A 154 22.78 -7.16 -9.85
CA VAL A 154 22.40 -8.24 -10.77
C VAL A 154 20.94 -8.10 -11.15
N SER A 155 20.64 -8.06 -12.45
CA SER A 155 19.28 -8.09 -12.96
C SER A 155 18.67 -9.47 -12.75
N LEU A 156 17.43 -9.51 -12.26
CA LEU A 156 16.70 -10.77 -12.03
C LEU A 156 16.17 -11.41 -13.32
N GLY A 157 16.12 -10.65 -14.44
CA GLY A 157 15.63 -11.15 -15.71
C GLY A 157 14.23 -11.76 -15.59
N TRP A 158 14.06 -13.01 -16.06
CA TRP A 158 12.77 -13.72 -16.03
C TRP A 158 12.28 -14.08 -14.61
N LEU A 159 13.19 -14.12 -13.62
CA LEU A 159 12.85 -14.36 -12.21
C LEU A 159 12.21 -13.13 -11.55
N ASP A 160 12.31 -11.96 -12.14
CA ASP A 160 11.80 -10.72 -11.55
C ASP A 160 10.30 -10.79 -11.25
N PHE A 161 9.50 -11.22 -12.23
CA PHE A 161 8.06 -11.35 -12.07
C PHE A 161 7.65 -12.30 -10.93
N PRO A 162 8.08 -13.59 -10.90
CA PRO A 162 7.70 -14.51 -9.85
C PRO A 162 8.25 -14.09 -8.46
N LEU A 163 9.44 -13.49 -8.39
CA LEU A 163 9.98 -12.99 -7.13
C LEU A 163 9.21 -11.77 -6.61
N THR A 164 8.81 -10.87 -7.51
CA THR A 164 7.96 -9.73 -7.14
C THR A 164 6.62 -10.19 -6.60
N VAL A 165 5.95 -11.15 -7.27
CA VAL A 165 4.69 -11.73 -6.78
C VAL A 165 4.88 -12.38 -5.41
N ALA A 166 5.92 -13.22 -5.26
CA ALA A 166 6.22 -13.87 -3.98
C ALA A 166 6.48 -12.85 -2.88
N TYR A 167 7.26 -11.81 -3.15
CA TYR A 167 7.55 -10.73 -2.22
C TYR A 167 6.27 -10.03 -1.74
N LEU A 168 5.38 -9.63 -2.67
CA LEU A 168 4.13 -8.97 -2.34
C LEU A 168 3.22 -9.87 -1.48
N VAL A 169 3.08 -11.13 -1.85
CA VAL A 169 2.25 -12.09 -1.07
C VAL A 169 2.82 -12.33 0.32
N VAL A 170 4.14 -12.49 0.45
CA VAL A 170 4.81 -12.64 1.74
C VAL A 170 4.59 -11.40 2.60
N PHE A 171 4.75 -10.20 2.03
CA PHE A 171 4.56 -8.96 2.77
C PHE A 171 3.13 -8.78 3.30
N VAL A 172 2.12 -9.09 2.47
CA VAL A 172 0.71 -9.05 2.88
C VAL A 172 0.45 -10.03 4.02
N ASN A 173 1.00 -11.24 3.95
CA ASN A 173 0.79 -12.24 5.02
C ASN A 173 1.55 -11.88 6.31
N ILE A 174 2.77 -11.36 6.22
CA ILE A 174 3.51 -10.87 7.39
C ILE A 174 2.73 -9.75 8.08
N THR A 175 2.24 -8.77 7.31
CA THR A 175 1.44 -7.67 7.87
C THR A 175 0.17 -8.17 8.54
N ASN A 176 -0.50 -9.16 7.94
CA ASN A 176 -1.68 -9.79 8.53
C ASN A 176 -1.36 -10.58 9.82
N LEU A 177 -0.19 -11.22 9.91
CA LEU A 177 0.26 -11.93 11.12
C LEU A 177 0.62 -10.96 12.27
N ILE A 178 1.17 -9.80 11.95
CA ILE A 178 1.54 -8.78 12.95
C ILE A 178 0.30 -8.07 13.49
N ASP A 179 -0.80 -8.07 12.74
CA ASP A 179 -2.06 -7.42 13.14
C ASP A 179 -2.81 -8.21 14.23
N GLY A 180 -2.14 -8.45 15.33
CA GLY A 180 -2.68 -9.15 16.51
C GLY A 180 -2.93 -8.26 17.73
N LEU A 181 -2.49 -6.99 17.68
CA LEU A 181 -2.65 -6.01 18.76
C LEU A 181 -3.09 -4.66 18.18
N ASP A 182 -3.93 -3.95 18.91
CA ASP A 182 -4.46 -2.65 18.49
C ASP A 182 -3.33 -1.65 18.15
N GLY A 183 -3.31 -1.20 16.90
CA GLY A 183 -2.35 -0.22 16.39
C GLY A 183 -0.96 -0.76 16.05
N LEU A 184 -0.62 -2.03 16.33
CA LEU A 184 0.72 -2.56 16.09
C LEU A 184 1.06 -2.58 14.59
N ALA A 185 0.22 -3.20 13.76
CA ALA A 185 0.44 -3.26 12.32
C ALA A 185 0.46 -1.85 11.70
N ALA A 186 -0.50 -1.00 12.08
CA ALA A 186 -0.55 0.39 11.60
C ALA A 186 0.69 1.18 12.00
N GLY A 187 1.20 1.01 13.23
CA GLY A 187 2.40 1.66 13.71
C GLY A 187 3.66 1.22 12.95
N ILE A 188 3.84 -0.08 12.73
CA ILE A 188 4.96 -0.63 11.97
C ILE A 188 4.95 -0.11 10.52
N VAL A 189 3.79 -0.15 9.86
CA VAL A 189 3.64 0.34 8.49
C VAL A 189 3.90 1.85 8.43
N ALA A 190 3.40 2.63 9.39
CA ALA A 190 3.65 4.07 9.44
C ALA A 190 5.14 4.40 9.58
N ILE A 191 5.87 3.69 10.46
CA ILE A 191 7.32 3.84 10.61
C ILE A 191 8.05 3.47 9.33
N ALA A 192 7.70 2.33 8.71
CA ALA A 192 8.31 1.88 7.46
C ALA A 192 8.09 2.89 6.32
N CYS A 193 6.85 3.35 6.11
CA CYS A 193 6.52 4.36 5.10
C CYS A 193 7.23 5.68 5.35
N SER A 194 7.30 6.14 6.60
CA SER A 194 8.01 7.37 6.96
C SER A 194 9.52 7.27 6.70
N SER A 195 10.11 6.12 7.01
CA SER A 195 11.52 5.85 6.76
C SER A 195 11.82 5.81 5.26
N LEU A 196 10.98 5.17 4.47
CA LEU A 196 11.10 5.14 3.01
C LEU A 196 10.94 6.53 2.40
N LEU A 197 9.95 7.31 2.83
CA LEU A 197 9.76 8.69 2.40
C LEU A 197 11.01 9.53 2.69
N PHE A 198 11.60 9.41 3.87
CA PHE A 198 12.81 10.12 4.25
C PHE A 198 14.01 9.73 3.37
N LEU A 199 14.19 8.44 3.07
CA LEU A 199 15.27 7.95 2.20
C LEU A 199 15.11 8.43 0.76
N VAL A 200 13.90 8.38 0.22
CA VAL A 200 13.59 8.89 -1.13
C VAL A 200 13.81 10.40 -1.20
N TRP A 201 13.41 11.13 -0.16
CA TRP A 201 13.63 12.56 -0.04
C TRP A 201 15.11 12.94 -0.03
N GLN A 202 15.94 12.23 0.78
CA GLN A 202 17.38 12.47 0.84
C GLN A 202 18.10 12.19 -0.49
N ARG A 203 17.65 11.20 -1.25
CA ARG A 203 18.25 10.87 -2.56
C ARG A 203 17.92 11.88 -3.65
N GLY A 204 17.08 12.87 -3.36
CA GLY A 204 16.64 13.85 -4.36
C GLY A 204 15.79 13.25 -5.47
N SER A 205 15.42 11.97 -5.38
CA SER A 205 14.66 11.26 -6.41
C SER A 205 13.24 11.80 -6.58
N VAL A 206 12.75 12.59 -5.62
CA VAL A 206 11.46 13.29 -5.73
C VAL A 206 11.57 14.56 -6.61
N THR A 207 12.79 15.00 -6.92
CA THR A 207 13.04 16.26 -7.62
C THR A 207 14.07 16.17 -8.73
N MET A 208 14.75 15.06 -8.91
CA MET A 208 15.90 14.95 -9.82
C MET A 208 15.89 13.70 -10.71
N ALA A 209 14.84 12.89 -10.72
CA ALA A 209 14.78 11.76 -11.65
C ALA A 209 14.18 12.15 -13.01
#